data_4f28468607ebb2139407f7d9a993dbe1
#
_entry.id   4f28468607ebb2139407f7d9a993dbe1
#
_cell.length_a   1.000
_cell.length_b   1.000
_cell.length_c   1.000
_cell.angle_alpha   90.00
_cell.angle_beta   90.00
_cell.angle_gamma   90.00
#
_symmetry.space_group_name_H-M   'P 1'
#
loop_
_entity.id
_entity.type
_entity.pdbx_description
1 polymer ?
#
loop_
_entity_poly.entity_id
_entity_poly.type
_entity_poly.pdbx_seq_one_letter_code
_entity_poly.pdbx_strand_id
1 'polypeptide(L)'
;MGLTTAWKRLSPTQLNVAIQTFALISIFFEGYDQGVMGGVNASPNYVTEVNIGLPDGTVTNTTKQGGIVSIYYLGAIVGCFVGGWAADRIGRINGLFWAAVFALIGGALQAATQSADFILVARVVTGLGTGALTGITPVLVSEVSSAEHRGGFLGYVFIANYLGISVAYWLDFGLSFVNHGYSALRWRFLLAFQCLPALLLLAGIKFLPDSPRYLASVGRNEEAREVLYSVRGSSNPEAVEQEFNEIIAMAEDTKPASPIEFIKIMFGLDKSQGAHLGRRAWLCIWLQIMASWTGITAVTAYSPVLLRQAGYSQIKQNGLAGGLNTIGIIGTIISAQIVDRIGRRKCLMWGAAGLFAVNLIAAALYEASRHDPSKAASIAPAAVTMLFLFNLVYASTWGTVAFLIPTEIFPSRMRAQGNGFGITGWAIGVGWTVLVNPIMFENIQSRTYFLFAGLNFIWIGIVYLIYPETSNRSLESIEAMFTTSPFYWQMEKAYAENKDLFATAKPGMEDERLSKEKQLECVHDELTHV
;
A
#
# COMPACT_ATOMS: atom_id res chain seq x y z
N MET A 1 11.83 -29.33 21.74
CA MET A 1 12.33 -28.58 20.57
C MET A 1 11.35 -27.45 20.33
N GLY A 2 11.75 -26.21 20.57
CA GLY A 2 10.83 -25.07 20.51
C GLY A 2 10.31 -24.78 19.09
N LEU A 3 9.10 -24.28 18.96
CA LEU A 3 8.48 -23.84 17.69
C LEU A 3 9.39 -22.88 16.91
N THR A 4 10.21 -22.11 17.63
CA THR A 4 11.14 -21.07 17.11
C THR A 4 12.34 -21.60 16.32
N THR A 5 12.54 -22.91 16.21
CA THR A 5 13.69 -23.51 15.47
C THR A 5 13.26 -24.38 14.30
N ALA A 6 11.97 -24.41 13.98
CA ALA A 6 11.43 -25.24 12.90
C ALA A 6 11.98 -24.86 11.52
N TRP A 7 12.25 -23.57 11.28
CA TRP A 7 12.80 -23.03 10.03
C TRP A 7 14.20 -23.59 9.69
N LYS A 8 14.98 -24.04 10.69
CA LYS A 8 16.32 -24.64 10.48
C LYS A 8 16.30 -25.93 9.67
N ARG A 9 15.13 -26.55 9.48
CA ARG A 9 14.95 -27.76 8.67
C ARG A 9 14.59 -27.46 7.22
N LEU A 10 14.29 -26.22 6.89
CA LEU A 10 13.91 -25.80 5.54
C LEU A 10 15.15 -25.50 4.71
N SER A 11 15.09 -25.84 3.42
CA SER A 11 16.10 -25.36 2.48
C SER A 11 15.98 -23.84 2.30
N PRO A 12 17.03 -23.13 1.83
CA PRO A 12 16.98 -21.70 1.59
C PRO A 12 15.79 -21.27 0.71
N THR A 13 15.51 -22.03 -0.35
CA THR A 13 14.36 -21.77 -1.23
C THR A 13 13.04 -21.96 -0.50
N GLN A 14 12.88 -23.03 0.29
CA GLN A 14 11.67 -23.29 1.06
C GLN A 14 11.43 -22.21 2.12
N LEU A 15 12.50 -21.77 2.79
CA LEU A 15 12.40 -20.71 3.79
C LEU A 15 11.98 -19.37 3.16
N ASN A 16 12.59 -18.99 2.03
CA ASN A 16 12.19 -17.77 1.30
C ASN A 16 10.74 -17.85 0.82
N VAL A 17 10.30 -18.98 0.27
CA VAL A 17 8.90 -19.18 -0.14
C VAL A 17 7.96 -19.08 1.06
N ALA A 18 8.32 -19.67 2.20
CA ALA A 18 7.51 -19.59 3.41
C ALA A 18 7.36 -18.13 3.89
N ILE A 19 8.46 -17.37 4.00
CA ILE A 19 8.42 -15.96 4.41
C ILE A 19 7.54 -15.14 3.44
N GLN A 20 7.74 -15.32 2.13
CA GLN A 20 6.94 -14.63 1.12
C GLN A 20 5.46 -15.02 1.20
N THR A 21 5.14 -16.30 1.42
CA THR A 21 3.74 -16.76 1.55
C THR A 21 3.04 -16.09 2.72
N PHE A 22 3.67 -16.03 3.90
CA PHE A 22 3.08 -15.34 5.06
C PHE A 22 2.95 -13.83 4.85
N ALA A 23 3.91 -13.22 4.16
CA ALA A 23 3.80 -11.82 3.75
C ALA A 23 2.61 -11.59 2.80
N LEU A 24 2.42 -12.47 1.81
CA LEU A 24 1.29 -12.38 0.88
C LEU A 24 -0.06 -12.64 1.56
N ILE A 25 -0.14 -13.55 2.56
CA ILE A 25 -1.35 -13.75 3.36
C ILE A 25 -1.70 -12.48 4.16
N SER A 26 -0.69 -11.78 4.70
CA SER A 26 -0.88 -10.51 5.40
C SER A 26 -1.49 -9.43 4.49
N ILE A 27 -0.98 -9.30 3.28
CA ILE A 27 -1.46 -8.33 2.29
C ILE A 27 -2.81 -8.76 1.68
N PHE A 28 -3.04 -10.05 1.52
CA PHE A 28 -4.36 -10.60 1.14
C PHE A 28 -5.43 -10.23 2.18
N PHE A 29 -5.12 -10.34 3.47
CA PHE A 29 -6.02 -9.91 4.54
C PHE A 29 -6.41 -8.43 4.39
N GLU A 30 -5.42 -7.56 4.15
CA GLU A 30 -5.65 -6.14 3.91
C GLU A 30 -6.59 -5.91 2.71
N GLY A 31 -6.29 -6.56 1.57
CA GLY A 31 -7.13 -6.46 0.38
C GLY A 31 -8.55 -6.96 0.61
N TYR A 32 -8.70 -8.07 1.31
CA TYR A 32 -10.01 -8.62 1.66
C TYR A 32 -10.83 -7.62 2.49
N ASP A 33 -10.23 -7.00 3.51
CA ASP A 33 -10.93 -6.03 4.37
C ASP A 33 -11.29 -4.74 3.60
N GLN A 34 -10.49 -4.32 2.63
CA GLN A 34 -10.84 -3.22 1.73
C GLN A 34 -12.07 -3.52 0.87
N GLY A 35 -12.19 -4.74 0.36
CA GLY A 35 -13.27 -5.15 -0.53
C GLY A 35 -14.57 -5.55 0.19
N VAL A 36 -14.45 -6.13 1.40
CA VAL A 36 -15.58 -6.77 2.09
C VAL A 36 -16.73 -5.82 2.39
N MET A 37 -16.42 -4.55 2.71
CA MET A 37 -17.45 -3.56 3.02
C MET A 37 -18.32 -3.19 1.83
N GLY A 38 -17.83 -3.38 0.60
CA GLY A 38 -18.65 -3.19 -0.61
C GLY A 38 -19.84 -4.14 -0.67
N GLY A 39 -19.60 -5.43 -0.40
CA GLY A 39 -20.65 -6.45 -0.31
C GLY A 39 -21.53 -6.31 0.93
N VAL A 40 -20.92 -6.05 2.09
CA VAL A 40 -21.63 -5.85 3.36
C VAL A 40 -22.60 -4.67 3.28
N ASN A 41 -22.17 -3.52 2.76
CA ASN A 41 -23.01 -2.33 2.57
C ASN A 41 -24.15 -2.54 1.56
N ALA A 42 -24.02 -3.52 0.66
CA ALA A 42 -25.07 -3.89 -0.29
C ALA A 42 -26.07 -4.92 0.28
N SER A 43 -25.87 -5.42 1.50
CA SER A 43 -26.76 -6.38 2.14
C SER A 43 -27.92 -5.68 2.86
N PRO A 44 -29.20 -5.93 2.47
CA PRO A 44 -30.36 -5.28 3.10
C PRO A 44 -30.48 -5.58 4.58
N ASN A 45 -30.19 -6.82 5.00
CA ASN A 45 -30.20 -7.20 6.40
C ASN A 45 -29.18 -6.41 7.25
N TYR A 46 -27.95 -6.19 6.72
CA TYR A 46 -26.94 -5.37 7.39
C TYR A 46 -27.39 -3.93 7.55
N VAL A 47 -27.93 -3.34 6.47
CA VAL A 47 -28.42 -1.95 6.46
C VAL A 47 -29.47 -1.72 7.56
N THR A 48 -30.35 -2.70 7.78
CA THR A 48 -31.36 -2.67 8.83
C THR A 48 -30.77 -2.88 10.21
N GLU A 49 -29.90 -3.90 10.38
CA GLU A 49 -29.30 -4.27 11.68
C GLU A 49 -28.48 -3.14 12.29
N VAL A 50 -27.68 -2.42 11.47
CA VAL A 50 -26.88 -1.28 11.93
C VAL A 50 -27.63 0.05 11.89
N ASN A 51 -28.92 0.02 11.53
CA ASN A 51 -29.81 1.18 11.50
C ASN A 51 -29.23 2.36 10.68
N ILE A 52 -28.86 2.06 9.40
CA ILE A 52 -28.41 3.06 8.42
C ILE A 52 -29.37 3.22 7.25
N GLY A 53 -30.44 2.44 7.19
CA GLY A 53 -31.44 2.52 6.13
C GLY A 53 -32.63 1.60 6.34
N LEU A 54 -33.35 1.33 5.25
CA LEU A 54 -34.61 0.60 5.22
C LEU A 54 -34.41 -0.90 4.95
N PRO A 55 -35.42 -1.74 5.26
CA PRO A 55 -35.36 -3.20 5.05
C PRO A 55 -35.18 -3.62 3.58
N ASP A 56 -35.48 -2.77 2.62
CA ASP A 56 -35.26 -2.97 1.19
C ASP A 56 -33.78 -2.79 0.76
N GLY A 57 -32.91 -2.41 1.72
CA GLY A 57 -31.49 -2.12 1.48
C GLY A 57 -31.23 -0.69 1.00
N THR A 58 -32.24 0.20 1.04
CA THR A 58 -32.04 1.61 0.74
C THR A 58 -31.40 2.30 1.93
N VAL A 59 -30.20 2.86 1.72
CA VAL A 59 -29.47 3.61 2.74
C VAL A 59 -30.08 5.00 2.87
N THR A 60 -30.47 5.39 4.10
CA THR A 60 -31.03 6.70 4.42
C THR A 60 -30.04 7.59 5.18
N ASN A 61 -28.97 7.00 5.73
CA ASN A 61 -27.92 7.74 6.44
C ASN A 61 -26.55 7.44 5.84
N THR A 62 -26.23 8.12 4.74
CA THR A 62 -25.00 7.98 3.99
C THR A 62 -23.77 8.42 4.77
N THR A 63 -23.91 9.42 5.66
CA THR A 63 -22.83 9.88 6.55
C THR A 63 -22.42 8.78 7.53
N LYS A 64 -23.40 8.10 8.14
CA LYS A 64 -23.14 6.98 9.05
C LYS A 64 -22.53 5.79 8.31
N GLN A 65 -23.02 5.49 7.10
CA GLN A 65 -22.45 4.45 6.24
C GLN A 65 -20.97 4.74 5.92
N GLY A 66 -20.66 5.94 5.43
CA GLY A 66 -19.30 6.36 5.14
C GLY A 66 -18.41 6.37 6.38
N GLY A 67 -18.96 6.81 7.54
CA GLY A 67 -18.27 6.81 8.83
C GLY A 67 -17.83 5.43 9.29
N ILE A 68 -18.71 4.42 9.16
CA ILE A 68 -18.38 3.02 9.50
C ILE A 68 -17.23 2.49 8.65
N VAL A 69 -17.20 2.84 7.35
CA VAL A 69 -16.09 2.41 6.48
C VAL A 69 -14.81 3.19 6.78
N SER A 70 -14.94 4.50 7.02
CA SER A 70 -13.81 5.41 7.23
C SER A 70 -13.05 5.18 8.55
N ILE A 71 -13.75 4.87 9.64
CA ILE A 71 -13.15 4.75 10.98
C ILE A 71 -12.05 3.66 11.06
N TYR A 72 -12.13 2.65 10.21
CA TYR A 72 -11.10 1.64 10.05
C TYR A 72 -9.73 2.23 9.72
N TYR A 73 -9.68 3.22 8.82
CA TYR A 73 -8.43 3.86 8.40
C TYR A 73 -7.79 4.69 9.52
N LEU A 74 -8.58 5.22 10.45
CA LEU A 74 -8.04 5.83 11.67
C LEU A 74 -7.32 4.79 12.53
N GLY A 75 -7.93 3.62 12.71
CA GLY A 75 -7.28 2.48 13.35
C GLY A 75 -6.00 2.05 12.63
N ALA A 76 -6.03 2.03 11.28
CA ALA A 76 -4.88 1.64 10.47
C ALA A 76 -3.69 2.61 10.60
N ILE A 77 -3.92 3.92 10.68
CA ILE A 77 -2.86 4.90 10.95
C ILE A 77 -2.19 4.60 12.29
N VAL A 78 -2.98 4.48 13.36
CA VAL A 78 -2.45 4.20 14.70
C VAL A 78 -1.73 2.85 14.71
N GLY A 79 -2.32 1.82 14.09
CA GLY A 79 -1.74 0.48 13.98
C GLY A 79 -0.40 0.46 13.24
N CYS A 80 -0.26 1.21 12.16
CA CYS A 80 0.98 1.33 11.40
C CYS A 80 2.12 1.90 12.26
N PHE A 81 1.86 2.99 12.98
CA PHE A 81 2.87 3.63 13.84
C PHE A 81 3.22 2.80 15.07
N VAL A 82 2.20 2.37 15.82
CA VAL A 82 2.39 1.58 17.04
C VAL A 82 2.97 0.22 16.72
N GLY A 83 2.47 -0.43 15.65
CA GLY A 83 2.95 -1.72 15.19
C GLY A 83 4.39 -1.66 14.69
N GLY A 84 4.77 -0.66 13.90
CA GLY A 84 6.14 -0.46 13.44
C GLY A 84 7.11 -0.24 14.61
N TRP A 85 6.76 0.67 15.54
CA TRP A 85 7.53 0.91 16.75
C TRP A 85 7.66 -0.34 17.65
N ALA A 86 6.58 -1.10 17.81
CA ALA A 86 6.61 -2.35 18.55
C ALA A 86 7.50 -3.40 17.86
N ALA A 87 7.40 -3.55 16.53
CA ALA A 87 8.20 -4.48 15.76
C ALA A 87 9.71 -4.17 15.82
N ASP A 88 10.09 -2.91 15.95
CA ASP A 88 11.49 -2.52 16.17
C ASP A 88 12.00 -2.93 17.55
N ARG A 89 11.14 -3.11 18.56
CA ARG A 89 11.50 -3.51 19.92
C ARG A 89 11.39 -5.01 20.20
N ILE A 90 10.30 -5.63 19.73
CA ILE A 90 10.00 -7.03 20.05
C ILE A 90 10.30 -8.00 18.91
N GLY A 91 10.71 -7.48 17.73
CA GLY A 91 10.97 -8.25 16.52
C GLY A 91 9.82 -8.19 15.52
N ARG A 92 10.17 -8.40 14.24
CA ARG A 92 9.20 -8.33 13.13
C ARG A 92 8.17 -9.45 13.24
N ILE A 93 8.62 -10.65 13.55
CA ILE A 93 7.75 -11.83 13.70
C ILE A 93 6.78 -11.67 14.88
N ASN A 94 7.25 -11.16 16.02
CA ASN A 94 6.37 -10.89 17.16
C ASN A 94 5.40 -9.74 16.87
N GLY A 95 5.86 -8.69 16.17
CA GLY A 95 5.01 -7.60 15.72
C GLY A 95 3.88 -8.08 14.83
N LEU A 96 4.18 -8.90 13.81
CA LEU A 96 3.18 -9.50 12.91
C LEU A 96 2.23 -10.44 13.66
N PHE A 97 2.72 -11.20 14.64
CA PHE A 97 1.87 -12.06 15.46
C PHE A 97 0.81 -11.25 16.22
N TRP A 98 1.21 -10.20 16.92
CA TRP A 98 0.26 -9.35 17.64
C TRP A 98 -0.67 -8.58 16.71
N ALA A 99 -0.17 -8.12 15.57
CA ALA A 99 -0.99 -7.51 14.53
C ALA A 99 -2.09 -8.47 14.04
N ALA A 100 -1.75 -9.74 13.80
CA ALA A 100 -2.71 -10.78 13.42
C ALA A 100 -3.71 -11.10 14.53
N VAL A 101 -3.32 -11.01 15.82
CA VAL A 101 -4.25 -11.14 16.96
C VAL A 101 -5.29 -10.03 16.94
N PHE A 102 -4.89 -8.77 16.77
CA PHE A 102 -5.83 -7.64 16.66
C PHE A 102 -6.74 -7.76 15.43
N ALA A 103 -6.19 -8.19 14.31
CA ALA A 103 -6.94 -8.43 13.07
C ALA A 103 -8.01 -9.54 13.27
N LEU A 104 -7.65 -10.64 13.94
CA LEU A 104 -8.58 -11.74 14.27
C LEU A 104 -9.69 -11.28 15.20
N ILE A 105 -9.35 -10.62 16.30
CA ILE A 105 -10.32 -10.10 17.27
C ILE A 105 -11.26 -9.11 16.56
N GLY A 106 -10.72 -8.17 15.80
CA GLY A 106 -11.51 -7.20 15.06
C GLY A 106 -12.46 -7.86 14.05
N GLY A 107 -12.00 -8.85 13.29
CA GLY A 107 -12.82 -9.62 12.35
C GLY A 107 -13.96 -10.39 13.05
N ALA A 108 -13.67 -11.04 14.16
CA ALA A 108 -14.67 -11.73 14.95
C ALA A 108 -15.72 -10.76 15.53
N LEU A 109 -15.28 -9.61 16.05
CA LEU A 109 -16.19 -8.56 16.53
C LEU A 109 -17.06 -8.00 15.40
N GLN A 110 -16.51 -7.74 14.22
CA GLN A 110 -17.29 -7.29 13.07
C GLN A 110 -18.39 -8.30 12.70
N ALA A 111 -18.07 -9.59 12.66
CA ALA A 111 -19.06 -10.65 12.38
C ALA A 111 -20.17 -10.77 13.45
N ALA A 112 -19.84 -10.44 14.70
CA ALA A 112 -20.76 -10.46 15.84
C ALA A 112 -21.58 -9.17 15.99
N THR A 113 -21.44 -8.20 15.08
CA THR A 113 -22.11 -6.89 15.14
C THR A 113 -23.62 -6.98 15.30
N GLN A 114 -24.17 -6.15 16.20
CA GLN A 114 -25.61 -5.99 16.49
C GLN A 114 -26.04 -4.53 16.44
N SER A 115 -25.12 -3.59 16.33
CA SER A 115 -25.42 -2.15 16.27
C SER A 115 -24.33 -1.38 15.53
N ALA A 116 -24.63 -0.15 15.11
CA ALA A 116 -23.65 0.71 14.47
C ALA A 116 -22.47 1.07 15.37
N ASP A 117 -22.71 1.34 16.65
CA ASP A 117 -21.63 1.67 17.58
C ASP A 117 -20.69 0.48 17.81
N PHE A 118 -21.25 -0.73 17.82
CA PHE A 118 -20.46 -1.95 17.95
C PHE A 118 -19.53 -2.14 16.73
N ILE A 119 -20.05 -1.98 15.50
CA ILE A 119 -19.21 -2.13 14.32
C ILE A 119 -18.17 -1.01 14.21
N LEU A 120 -18.44 0.21 14.65
CA LEU A 120 -17.45 1.28 14.69
C LEU A 120 -16.23 0.88 15.53
N VAL A 121 -16.45 0.37 16.75
CA VAL A 121 -15.36 -0.12 17.62
C VAL A 121 -14.63 -1.29 16.97
N ALA A 122 -15.37 -2.28 16.45
CA ALA A 122 -14.81 -3.44 15.78
C ALA A 122 -13.92 -3.04 14.58
N ARG A 123 -14.34 -2.05 13.79
CA ARG A 123 -13.56 -1.51 12.66
C ARG A 123 -12.25 -0.84 13.10
N VAL A 124 -12.25 -0.10 14.22
CA VAL A 124 -11.01 0.47 14.78
C VAL A 124 -10.06 -0.65 15.19
N VAL A 125 -10.54 -1.69 15.87
CA VAL A 125 -9.71 -2.82 16.31
C VAL A 125 -9.12 -3.58 15.12
N THR A 126 -9.92 -3.84 14.07
CA THR A 126 -9.42 -4.44 12.83
C THR A 126 -8.38 -3.54 12.16
N GLY A 127 -8.66 -2.23 12.09
CA GLY A 127 -7.74 -1.25 11.53
C GLY A 127 -6.38 -1.24 12.24
N LEU A 128 -6.35 -1.31 13.58
CA LEU A 128 -5.11 -1.44 14.35
C LEU A 128 -4.29 -2.65 13.90
N GLY A 129 -4.93 -3.82 13.76
CA GLY A 129 -4.28 -5.04 13.29
C GLY A 129 -3.76 -4.89 11.87
N THR A 130 -4.61 -4.45 10.95
CA THR A 130 -4.27 -4.32 9.53
C THR A 130 -3.18 -3.28 9.28
N GLY A 131 -3.28 -2.11 9.93
CA GLY A 131 -2.26 -1.07 9.81
C GLY A 131 -0.88 -1.55 10.28
N ALA A 132 -0.83 -2.34 11.37
CA ALA A 132 0.41 -2.96 11.83
C ALA A 132 0.92 -4.02 10.83
N LEU A 133 0.05 -4.87 10.28
CA LEU A 133 0.42 -5.85 9.24
C LEU A 133 1.01 -5.14 8.01
N THR A 134 0.34 -4.12 7.50
CA THR A 134 0.76 -3.35 6.31
C THR A 134 2.07 -2.59 6.54
N GLY A 135 2.30 -2.10 7.77
CA GLY A 135 3.55 -1.41 8.12
C GLY A 135 4.74 -2.35 8.27
N ILE A 136 4.57 -3.51 8.91
CA ILE A 136 5.67 -4.43 9.26
C ILE A 136 6.04 -5.36 8.09
N THR A 137 5.05 -5.84 7.32
CA THR A 137 5.26 -6.86 6.28
C THR A 137 6.28 -6.43 5.21
N PRO A 138 6.18 -5.24 4.58
CA PRO A 138 7.16 -4.83 3.59
C PRO A 138 8.57 -4.66 4.17
N VAL A 139 8.67 -4.26 5.44
CA VAL A 139 9.96 -4.13 6.15
C VAL A 139 10.60 -5.49 6.31
N LEU A 140 9.89 -6.48 6.87
CA LEU A 140 10.39 -7.85 7.01
C LEU A 140 10.89 -8.40 5.67
N VAL A 141 10.07 -8.28 4.62
CA VAL A 141 10.45 -8.79 3.30
C VAL A 141 11.67 -8.08 2.73
N SER A 142 11.75 -6.75 2.87
CA SER A 142 12.90 -5.99 2.39
C SER A 142 14.20 -6.31 3.12
N GLU A 143 14.11 -6.73 4.40
CA GLU A 143 15.25 -7.11 5.23
C GLU A 143 15.74 -8.54 4.96
N VAL A 144 14.84 -9.43 4.50
CA VAL A 144 15.14 -10.84 4.21
C VAL A 144 15.49 -11.07 2.74
N SER A 145 14.83 -10.37 1.81
CA SER A 145 15.05 -10.53 0.37
C SER A 145 16.40 -10.00 -0.09
N SER A 146 17.01 -10.68 -1.07
CA SER A 146 18.21 -10.15 -1.76
C SER A 146 17.86 -8.89 -2.57
N ALA A 147 18.87 -8.07 -2.84
CA ALA A 147 18.70 -6.83 -3.61
C ALA A 147 18.08 -7.07 -4.99
N GLU A 148 18.42 -8.18 -5.64
CA GLU A 148 17.94 -8.56 -6.97
C GLU A 148 16.45 -8.94 -7.01
N HIS A 149 15.91 -9.51 -5.94
CA HIS A 149 14.54 -10.04 -5.89
C HIS A 149 13.51 -9.08 -5.26
N ARG A 150 13.95 -7.95 -4.68
CA ARG A 150 13.06 -6.98 -4.02
C ARG A 150 11.99 -6.39 -4.94
N GLY A 151 12.36 -6.04 -6.18
CA GLY A 151 11.42 -5.44 -7.13
C GLY A 151 10.31 -6.41 -7.55
N GLY A 152 10.66 -7.66 -7.80
CA GLY A 152 9.68 -8.70 -8.15
C GLY A 152 8.65 -8.97 -7.05
N PHE A 153 9.08 -8.95 -5.78
CA PHE A 153 8.18 -9.18 -4.65
C PHE A 153 7.10 -8.10 -4.53
N LEU A 154 7.42 -6.83 -4.76
CA LEU A 154 6.42 -5.76 -4.72
C LEU A 154 5.28 -5.99 -5.73
N GLY A 155 5.57 -6.57 -6.90
CA GLY A 155 4.54 -6.98 -7.84
C GLY A 155 3.57 -8.01 -7.25
N TYR A 156 4.08 -9.03 -6.57
CA TYR A 156 3.25 -10.05 -5.91
C TYR A 156 2.41 -9.49 -4.75
N VAL A 157 2.93 -8.51 -4.01
CA VAL A 157 2.20 -7.81 -2.94
C VAL A 157 0.90 -7.20 -3.47
N PHE A 158 0.97 -6.47 -4.59
CA PHE A 158 -0.22 -5.85 -5.18
C PHE A 158 -1.19 -6.87 -5.78
N ILE A 159 -0.68 -7.95 -6.36
CA ILE A 159 -1.52 -9.07 -6.82
C ILE A 159 -2.27 -9.67 -5.63
N ALA A 160 -1.61 -9.90 -4.49
CA ALA A 160 -2.25 -10.44 -3.30
C ALA A 160 -3.33 -9.50 -2.72
N ASN A 161 -3.10 -8.18 -2.75
CA ASN A 161 -4.09 -7.19 -2.33
C ASN A 161 -5.35 -7.27 -3.23
N TYR A 162 -5.20 -7.17 -4.56
CA TYR A 162 -6.34 -7.28 -5.48
C TYR A 162 -7.02 -8.65 -5.44
N LEU A 163 -6.27 -9.72 -5.16
CA LEU A 163 -6.83 -11.06 -4.95
C LEU A 163 -7.74 -11.07 -3.72
N GLY A 164 -7.31 -10.44 -2.63
CA GLY A 164 -8.12 -10.27 -1.42
C GLY A 164 -9.43 -9.54 -1.71
N ILE A 165 -9.36 -8.38 -2.39
CA ILE A 165 -10.54 -7.61 -2.81
C ILE A 165 -11.46 -8.47 -3.68
N SER A 166 -10.92 -9.14 -4.68
CA SER A 166 -11.69 -9.97 -5.61
C SER A 166 -12.39 -11.12 -4.90
N VAL A 167 -11.70 -11.82 -3.98
CA VAL A 167 -12.30 -12.91 -3.19
C VAL A 167 -13.46 -12.40 -2.34
N ALA A 168 -13.34 -11.22 -1.71
CA ALA A 168 -14.44 -10.62 -0.95
C ALA A 168 -15.70 -10.42 -1.81
N TYR A 169 -15.54 -9.88 -3.03
CA TYR A 169 -16.66 -9.66 -3.95
C TYR A 169 -17.22 -10.95 -4.55
N TRP A 170 -16.40 -11.94 -4.87
CA TRP A 170 -16.90 -13.23 -5.37
C TRP A 170 -17.60 -14.05 -4.29
N LEU A 171 -17.15 -13.96 -3.02
CA LEU A 171 -17.88 -14.54 -1.88
C LEU A 171 -19.22 -13.83 -1.69
N ASP A 172 -19.26 -12.49 -1.77
CA ASP A 172 -20.50 -11.73 -1.71
C ASP A 172 -21.47 -12.15 -2.83
N PHE A 173 -20.97 -12.29 -4.06
CA PHE A 173 -21.76 -12.77 -5.18
C PHE A 173 -22.33 -14.17 -4.91
N GLY A 174 -21.51 -15.12 -4.45
CA GLY A 174 -21.97 -16.47 -4.08
C GLY A 174 -23.05 -16.46 -3.00
N LEU A 175 -22.86 -15.66 -1.96
CA LEU A 175 -23.80 -15.55 -0.84
C LEU A 175 -25.06 -14.77 -1.19
N SER A 176 -25.06 -13.98 -2.27
CA SER A 176 -26.24 -13.25 -2.73
C SER A 176 -27.36 -14.16 -3.26
N PHE A 177 -27.06 -15.42 -3.56
CA PHE A 177 -28.07 -16.42 -3.93
C PHE A 177 -28.81 -17.01 -2.72
N VAL A 178 -28.26 -16.87 -1.50
CA VAL A 178 -28.87 -17.36 -0.28
C VAL A 178 -30.02 -16.43 0.11
N ASN A 179 -31.24 -16.94 0.10
CA ASN A 179 -32.45 -16.17 0.45
C ASN A 179 -32.53 -14.82 -0.31
N HIS A 180 -32.24 -14.86 -1.61
CA HIS A 180 -32.23 -13.66 -2.47
C HIS A 180 -31.38 -12.49 -1.93
N GLY A 181 -30.33 -12.80 -1.12
CA GLY A 181 -29.43 -11.81 -0.53
C GLY A 181 -29.93 -11.12 0.74
N TYR A 182 -31.10 -11.48 1.27
CA TYR A 182 -31.67 -10.92 2.50
C TYR A 182 -31.26 -11.65 3.78
N SER A 183 -30.41 -12.68 3.68
CA SER A 183 -29.95 -13.45 4.83
C SER A 183 -28.90 -12.69 5.64
N ALA A 184 -29.01 -12.73 6.97
CA ALA A 184 -27.94 -12.28 7.87
C ALA A 184 -26.63 -13.07 7.66
N LEU A 185 -26.71 -14.32 7.20
CA LEU A 185 -25.57 -15.15 6.87
C LEU A 185 -24.66 -14.46 5.83
N ARG A 186 -25.21 -13.75 4.85
CA ARG A 186 -24.44 -13.07 3.78
C ARG A 186 -23.38 -12.16 4.38
N TRP A 187 -23.76 -11.15 5.13
CA TRP A 187 -22.80 -10.17 5.63
C TRP A 187 -21.98 -10.67 6.83
N ARG A 188 -22.59 -11.51 7.71
CA ARG A 188 -21.86 -12.09 8.85
C ARG A 188 -20.76 -13.04 8.41
N PHE A 189 -21.03 -13.89 7.41
CA PHE A 189 -20.02 -14.79 6.85
C PHE A 189 -18.89 -14.00 6.15
N LEU A 190 -19.22 -12.96 5.38
CA LEU A 190 -18.22 -12.11 4.75
C LEU A 190 -17.26 -11.51 5.80
N LEU A 191 -17.80 -10.97 6.89
CA LEU A 191 -16.99 -10.41 7.97
C LEU A 191 -16.26 -11.49 8.79
N ALA A 192 -16.84 -12.68 8.96
CA ALA A 192 -16.18 -13.79 9.63
C ALA A 192 -15.04 -14.40 8.82
N PHE A 193 -15.14 -14.43 7.48
CA PHE A 193 -14.14 -15.03 6.62
C PHE A 193 -12.76 -14.36 6.74
N GLN A 194 -12.70 -13.07 7.08
CA GLN A 194 -11.43 -12.39 7.34
C GLN A 194 -10.66 -12.97 8.53
N CYS A 195 -11.33 -13.72 9.43
CA CYS A 195 -10.64 -14.44 10.48
C CYS A 195 -9.76 -15.58 9.94
N LEU A 196 -10.09 -16.15 8.76
CA LEU A 196 -9.32 -17.26 8.18
C LEU A 196 -7.87 -16.88 7.86
N PRO A 197 -7.56 -15.83 7.06
CA PRO A 197 -6.16 -15.43 6.84
C PRO A 197 -5.46 -15.00 8.14
N ALA A 198 -6.16 -14.38 9.10
CA ALA A 198 -5.58 -14.04 10.39
C ALA A 198 -5.20 -15.29 11.19
N LEU A 199 -6.03 -16.32 11.21
CA LEU A 199 -5.73 -17.62 11.84
C LEU A 199 -4.55 -18.32 11.15
N LEU A 200 -4.46 -18.29 9.82
CA LEU A 200 -3.33 -18.84 9.09
C LEU A 200 -2.02 -18.14 9.47
N LEU A 201 -2.05 -16.81 9.60
CA LEU A 201 -0.90 -16.04 10.08
C LEU A 201 -0.51 -16.48 11.49
N LEU A 202 -1.45 -16.53 12.43
CA LEU A 202 -1.18 -16.94 13.83
C LEU A 202 -0.64 -18.36 13.93
N ALA A 203 -1.17 -19.28 13.14
CA ALA A 203 -0.75 -20.68 13.15
C ALA A 203 0.69 -20.88 12.67
N GLY A 204 1.18 -20.02 11.77
CA GLY A 204 2.44 -20.27 11.07
C GLY A 204 3.55 -19.24 11.29
N ILE A 205 3.23 -17.99 11.60
CA ILE A 205 4.25 -16.90 11.62
C ILE A 205 5.38 -17.17 12.63
N LYS A 206 5.09 -17.81 13.76
CA LYS A 206 6.07 -18.16 14.81
C LYS A 206 7.06 -19.26 14.41
N PHE A 207 6.80 -19.95 13.29
CA PHE A 207 7.76 -20.93 12.74
C PHE A 207 8.85 -20.27 11.89
N LEU A 208 8.71 -19.00 11.54
CA LEU A 208 9.67 -18.23 10.74
C LEU A 208 10.73 -17.58 11.64
N PRO A 209 11.97 -17.39 11.13
CA PRO A 209 12.98 -16.61 11.82
C PRO A 209 12.67 -15.12 11.76
N ASP A 210 13.17 -14.36 12.71
CA ASP A 210 13.13 -12.91 12.65
C ASP A 210 14.17 -12.38 11.64
N SER A 211 14.09 -11.10 11.29
CA SER A 211 14.98 -10.47 10.32
C SER A 211 16.44 -10.46 10.82
N PRO A 212 17.43 -10.79 9.94
CA PRO A 212 18.85 -10.65 10.29
C PRO A 212 19.23 -9.26 10.77
N ARG A 213 18.66 -8.20 10.17
CA ARG A 213 18.91 -6.81 10.54
C ARG A 213 18.38 -6.47 11.94
N TYR A 214 17.19 -6.96 12.26
CA TYR A 214 16.64 -6.79 13.61
C TYR A 214 17.50 -7.53 14.64
N LEU A 215 17.85 -8.79 14.37
CA LEU A 215 18.67 -9.58 15.30
C LEU A 215 20.02 -8.92 15.57
N ALA A 216 20.69 -8.38 14.55
CA ALA A 216 21.90 -7.59 14.68
C ALA A 216 21.69 -6.33 15.52
N SER A 217 20.60 -5.58 15.30
CA SER A 217 20.31 -4.34 16.03
C SER A 217 20.07 -4.53 17.53
N VAL A 218 19.69 -5.74 17.95
CA VAL A 218 19.52 -6.12 19.37
C VAL A 218 20.70 -6.93 19.93
N GLY A 219 21.83 -7.00 19.19
CA GLY A 219 23.05 -7.66 19.62
C GLY A 219 23.06 -9.20 19.54
N ARG A 220 22.06 -9.80 18.86
CA ARG A 220 21.97 -11.27 18.64
C ARG A 220 22.70 -11.69 17.36
N ASN A 221 23.99 -11.35 17.29
CA ASN A 221 24.79 -11.44 16.07
C ASN A 221 24.93 -12.85 15.53
N GLU A 222 25.13 -13.86 16.38
CA GLU A 222 25.26 -15.25 15.96
C GLU A 222 23.98 -15.76 15.30
N GLU A 223 22.84 -15.39 15.86
CA GLU A 223 21.53 -15.78 15.31
C GLU A 223 21.22 -15.03 14.02
N ALA A 224 21.60 -13.75 13.92
CA ALA A 224 21.51 -12.96 12.70
C ALA A 224 22.31 -13.62 11.57
N ARG A 225 23.54 -14.06 11.87
CA ARG A 225 24.39 -14.78 10.94
C ARG A 225 23.77 -16.10 10.49
N GLU A 226 23.26 -16.92 11.44
CA GLU A 226 22.61 -18.19 11.15
C GLU A 226 21.39 -18.01 10.22
N VAL A 227 20.54 -17.02 10.49
CA VAL A 227 19.37 -16.70 9.66
C VAL A 227 19.80 -16.25 8.27
N LEU A 228 20.82 -15.37 8.17
CA LEU A 228 21.31 -14.88 6.89
C LEU A 228 21.83 -16.03 6.01
N TYR A 229 22.64 -16.94 6.57
CA TYR A 229 23.10 -18.14 5.86
C TYR A 229 21.95 -19.06 5.44
N SER A 230 20.91 -19.20 6.28
CA SER A 230 19.75 -20.05 5.98
C SER A 230 18.89 -19.47 4.85
N VAL A 231 18.83 -18.15 4.70
CA VAL A 231 18.08 -17.47 3.64
C VAL A 231 18.86 -17.37 2.33
N ARG A 232 20.19 -17.09 2.40
CA ARG A 232 21.05 -16.93 1.22
C ARG A 232 21.57 -18.26 0.68
N GLY A 233 21.69 -19.26 1.55
CA GLY A 233 22.36 -20.52 1.25
C GLY A 233 23.89 -20.41 1.36
N SER A 234 24.56 -21.53 1.18
CA SER A 234 26.02 -21.64 1.30
C SER A 234 26.78 -21.58 -0.03
N SER A 235 26.12 -21.15 -1.11
CA SER A 235 26.73 -21.16 -2.46
C SER A 235 27.90 -20.18 -2.61
N ASN A 236 27.88 -19.07 -1.89
CA ASN A 236 28.95 -18.06 -1.85
C ASN A 236 29.13 -17.55 -0.42
N PRO A 237 29.91 -18.26 0.42
CA PRO A 237 30.07 -17.89 1.83
C PRO A 237 30.73 -16.53 2.04
N GLU A 238 31.63 -16.11 1.15
CA GLU A 238 32.34 -14.84 1.23
C GLU A 238 31.37 -13.66 1.04
N ALA A 239 30.48 -13.74 0.05
CA ALA A 239 29.48 -12.71 -0.18
C ALA A 239 28.46 -12.61 0.98
N VAL A 240 28.09 -13.75 1.58
CA VAL A 240 27.18 -13.77 2.74
C VAL A 240 27.87 -13.15 3.97
N GLU A 241 29.16 -13.42 4.17
CA GLU A 241 29.94 -12.84 5.27
C GLU A 241 30.14 -11.33 5.08
N GLN A 242 30.38 -10.89 3.85
CA GLN A 242 30.43 -9.46 3.53
C GLN A 242 29.10 -8.78 3.83
N GLU A 243 27.95 -9.35 3.36
CA GLU A 243 26.61 -8.83 3.66
C GLU A 243 26.35 -8.79 5.18
N PHE A 244 26.81 -9.80 5.92
CA PHE A 244 26.71 -9.84 7.38
C PHE A 244 27.48 -8.70 8.05
N ASN A 245 28.72 -8.47 7.64
CA ASN A 245 29.55 -7.39 8.18
C ASN A 245 28.94 -6.01 7.88
N GLU A 246 28.36 -5.82 6.69
CA GLU A 246 27.62 -4.60 6.35
C GLU A 246 26.38 -4.41 7.26
N ILE A 247 25.64 -5.50 7.55
CA ILE A 247 24.47 -5.45 8.46
C ILE A 247 24.91 -5.04 9.88
N ILE A 248 26.02 -5.60 10.40
CA ILE A 248 26.54 -5.25 11.73
C ILE A 248 26.99 -3.81 11.77
N ALA A 249 27.77 -3.34 10.79
CA ALA A 249 28.23 -1.96 10.72
C ALA A 249 27.05 -0.96 10.68
N MET A 250 25.99 -1.29 9.92
CA MET A 250 24.78 -0.47 9.89
C MET A 250 23.99 -0.51 11.21
N ALA A 251 23.98 -1.65 11.91
CA ALA A 251 23.24 -1.82 13.17
C ALA A 251 23.80 -0.97 14.30
N GLU A 252 25.13 -0.76 14.35
CA GLU A 252 25.79 0.08 15.35
C GLU A 252 25.42 1.56 15.21
N ASP A 253 25.16 2.02 13.98
CA ASP A 253 24.80 3.42 13.68
C ASP A 253 23.29 3.71 13.75
N THR A 254 22.44 2.68 13.80
CA THR A 254 20.99 2.84 13.63
C THR A 254 20.26 2.79 14.97
N LYS A 255 19.79 3.95 15.47
CA LYS A 255 18.83 3.99 16.57
C LYS A 255 17.43 3.61 16.07
N PRO A 256 16.64 2.82 16.84
CA PRO A 256 15.26 2.53 16.46
C PRO A 256 14.45 3.83 16.32
N ALA A 257 13.72 3.95 15.24
CA ALA A 257 12.92 5.12 14.95
C ALA A 257 11.86 5.35 16.03
N SER A 258 11.78 6.57 16.52
CA SER A 258 10.77 6.98 17.49
C SER A 258 9.55 7.55 16.73
N PRO A 259 8.30 7.30 17.19
CA PRO A 259 7.12 7.99 16.66
C PRO A 259 7.25 9.53 16.69
N ILE A 260 7.99 10.05 17.67
CA ILE A 260 8.27 11.48 17.78
C ILE A 260 9.19 11.95 16.65
N GLU A 261 10.15 11.12 16.23
CA GLU A 261 11.06 11.44 15.12
C GLU A 261 10.31 11.51 13.79
N PHE A 262 9.35 10.61 13.58
CA PHE A 262 8.44 10.65 12.43
C PHE A 262 7.67 11.98 12.35
N ILE A 263 7.12 12.43 13.48
CA ILE A 263 6.44 13.73 13.57
C ILE A 263 7.42 14.88 13.31
N LYS A 264 8.64 14.82 13.85
CA LYS A 264 9.67 15.84 13.61
C LYS A 264 10.04 15.95 12.15
N ILE A 265 10.19 14.83 11.45
CA ILE A 265 10.46 14.80 10.01
C ILE A 265 9.29 15.44 9.25
N MET A 266 8.06 15.06 9.56
CA MET A 266 6.85 15.57 8.89
C MET A 266 6.72 17.09 8.99
N PHE A 267 7.09 17.67 10.14
CA PHE A 267 7.04 19.13 10.36
C PHE A 267 8.38 19.85 10.08
N GLY A 268 9.37 19.17 9.49
CA GLY A 268 10.65 19.77 9.14
C GLY A 268 11.48 20.18 10.36
N LEU A 269 11.20 19.62 11.53
CA LEU A 269 11.91 19.88 12.80
C LEU A 269 13.16 19.01 12.95
N ASP A 270 13.42 18.15 12.00
CA ASP A 270 14.63 17.33 11.94
C ASP A 270 15.80 18.18 11.46
N LYS A 271 16.88 18.16 12.24
CA LYS A 271 18.11 18.91 11.98
C LYS A 271 19.09 18.19 11.05
N SER A 272 18.71 17.07 10.43
CA SER A 272 19.53 16.38 9.45
C SER A 272 19.69 17.27 8.20
N GLN A 273 20.76 18.05 8.20
CA GLN A 273 21.07 18.98 7.11
C GLN A 273 21.28 18.21 5.80
N GLY A 274 20.58 18.63 4.74
CA GLY A 274 20.82 18.19 3.37
C GLY A 274 19.83 17.19 2.78
N ALA A 275 19.14 16.38 3.59
CA ALA A 275 18.27 15.31 3.07
C ALA A 275 16.83 15.75 2.70
N HIS A 276 16.40 16.95 3.10
CA HIS A 276 15.04 17.50 2.89
C HIS A 276 13.93 16.48 3.18
N LEU A 277 14.05 15.73 4.28
CA LEU A 277 13.18 14.59 4.62
C LEU A 277 11.70 14.99 4.74
N GLY A 278 11.42 16.16 5.31
CA GLY A 278 10.05 16.67 5.42
C GLY A 278 9.37 16.84 4.05
N ARG A 279 10.10 17.36 3.06
CA ARG A 279 9.61 17.48 1.69
C ARG A 279 9.31 16.11 1.08
N ARG A 280 10.19 15.12 1.25
CA ARG A 280 9.98 13.75 0.77
C ARG A 280 8.77 13.11 1.44
N ALA A 281 8.61 13.29 2.75
CA ALA A 281 7.45 12.81 3.50
C ALA A 281 6.14 13.37 2.97
N TRP A 282 6.05 14.69 2.74
CA TRP A 282 4.86 15.31 2.18
C TRP A 282 4.58 14.89 0.72
N LEU A 283 5.61 14.67 -0.10
CA LEU A 283 5.42 14.11 -1.45
C LEU A 283 4.79 12.72 -1.40
N CYS A 284 5.22 11.84 -0.47
CA CYS A 284 4.63 10.52 -0.29
C CYS A 284 3.18 10.60 0.19
N ILE A 285 2.90 11.43 1.20
CA ILE A 285 1.55 11.62 1.75
C ILE A 285 0.61 12.14 0.66
N TRP A 286 1.00 13.20 -0.05
CA TRP A 286 0.17 13.79 -1.10
C TRP A 286 -0.03 12.85 -2.29
N LEU A 287 0.98 12.06 -2.68
CA LEU A 287 0.84 11.08 -3.75
C LEU A 287 -0.28 10.08 -3.47
N GLN A 288 -0.35 9.58 -2.25
CA GLN A 288 -1.35 8.62 -1.84
C GLN A 288 -2.75 9.25 -1.69
N ILE A 289 -2.81 10.50 -1.20
CA ILE A 289 -4.07 11.26 -1.18
C ILE A 289 -4.57 11.47 -2.62
N MET A 290 -3.71 11.90 -3.54
CA MET A 290 -4.06 12.05 -4.95
C MET A 290 -4.54 10.73 -5.55
N ALA A 291 -3.83 9.61 -5.29
CA ALA A 291 -4.23 8.27 -5.73
C ALA A 291 -5.64 7.91 -5.25
N SER A 292 -5.98 8.20 -4.00
CA SER A 292 -7.31 7.95 -3.44
C SER A 292 -8.40 8.81 -4.10
N TRP A 293 -8.08 10.07 -4.43
CA TRP A 293 -8.99 11.02 -5.08
C TRP A 293 -9.05 10.87 -6.62
N THR A 294 -8.42 9.85 -7.21
CA THR A 294 -8.66 9.49 -8.61
C THR A 294 -10.07 8.96 -8.87
N GLY A 295 -10.75 8.47 -7.82
CA GLY A 295 -12.05 7.80 -7.85
C GLY A 295 -11.98 6.30 -7.52
N ILE A 296 -10.78 5.74 -7.22
CA ILE A 296 -10.61 4.30 -6.97
C ILE A 296 -11.44 3.80 -5.80
N THR A 297 -11.55 4.59 -4.74
CA THR A 297 -12.32 4.21 -3.54
C THR A 297 -13.82 4.10 -3.81
N ALA A 298 -14.36 4.87 -4.76
CA ALA A 298 -15.72 4.71 -5.21
C ALA A 298 -15.91 3.34 -5.90
N VAL A 299 -14.94 2.95 -6.72
CA VAL A 299 -14.98 1.69 -7.46
C VAL A 299 -14.75 0.49 -6.53
N THR A 300 -13.77 0.54 -5.62
CA THR A 300 -13.44 -0.60 -4.76
C THR A 300 -14.38 -0.79 -3.57
N ALA A 301 -14.91 0.27 -2.98
CA ALA A 301 -15.74 0.19 -1.78
C ALA A 301 -17.25 0.27 -2.06
N TYR A 302 -17.65 0.81 -3.23
CA TYR A 302 -19.06 1.10 -3.53
C TYR A 302 -19.52 0.61 -4.91
N SER A 303 -18.77 -0.31 -5.57
CA SER A 303 -19.14 -0.82 -6.90
C SER A 303 -20.57 -1.38 -6.99
N PRO A 304 -21.13 -2.14 -6.04
CA PRO A 304 -22.53 -2.55 -6.13
C PRO A 304 -23.50 -1.36 -6.12
N VAL A 305 -23.20 -0.32 -5.38
CA VAL A 305 -24.03 0.92 -5.32
C VAL A 305 -24.00 1.64 -6.67
N LEU A 306 -22.82 1.76 -7.29
CA LEU A 306 -22.66 2.35 -8.63
C LEU A 306 -23.42 1.56 -9.70
N LEU A 307 -23.35 0.25 -9.65
CA LEU A 307 -24.06 -0.66 -10.56
C LEU A 307 -25.59 -0.66 -10.33
N ARG A 308 -26.03 -0.42 -9.09
CA ARG A 308 -27.45 -0.21 -8.76
C ARG A 308 -27.98 1.05 -9.43
N GLN A 309 -27.22 2.14 -9.41
CA GLN A 309 -27.60 3.39 -10.11
C GLN A 309 -27.73 3.20 -11.63
N ALA A 310 -26.97 2.25 -12.21
CA ALA A 310 -27.08 1.86 -13.61
C ALA A 310 -28.30 0.93 -13.91
N GLY A 311 -29.13 0.63 -12.90
CA GLY A 311 -30.38 -0.13 -13.07
C GLY A 311 -30.21 -1.66 -13.08
N TYR A 312 -29.05 -2.22 -12.70
CA TYR A 312 -28.86 -3.66 -12.66
C TYR A 312 -29.51 -4.30 -11.43
N SER A 313 -30.01 -5.53 -11.58
CA SER A 313 -30.51 -6.34 -10.46
C SER A 313 -29.39 -6.66 -9.47
N GLN A 314 -29.71 -6.90 -8.19
CA GLN A 314 -28.74 -7.14 -7.12
C GLN A 314 -27.72 -8.23 -7.46
N ILE A 315 -28.16 -9.36 -8.00
CA ILE A 315 -27.27 -10.46 -8.40
C ILE A 315 -26.29 -10.00 -9.48
N LYS A 316 -26.78 -9.28 -10.51
CA LYS A 316 -25.91 -8.74 -11.56
C LYS A 316 -24.93 -7.69 -11.02
N GLN A 317 -25.36 -6.84 -10.07
CA GLN A 317 -24.49 -5.85 -9.41
C GLN A 317 -23.30 -6.56 -8.75
N ASN A 318 -23.55 -7.60 -7.96
CA ASN A 318 -22.52 -8.30 -7.21
C ASN A 318 -21.57 -9.08 -8.16
N GLY A 319 -22.09 -9.75 -9.19
CA GLY A 319 -21.26 -10.44 -10.18
C GLY A 319 -20.39 -9.48 -10.99
N LEU A 320 -20.94 -8.36 -11.45
CA LEU A 320 -20.17 -7.31 -12.14
C LEU A 320 -19.12 -6.67 -11.24
N ALA A 321 -19.44 -6.45 -9.95
CA ALA A 321 -18.48 -5.94 -8.98
C ALA A 321 -17.31 -6.93 -8.74
N GLY A 322 -17.60 -8.23 -8.69
CA GLY A 322 -16.58 -9.28 -8.65
C GLY A 322 -15.66 -9.24 -9.87
N GLY A 323 -16.23 -9.20 -11.08
CA GLY A 323 -15.49 -9.08 -12.34
C GLY A 323 -14.64 -7.82 -12.42
N LEU A 324 -15.21 -6.67 -11.99
CA LEU A 324 -14.56 -5.38 -11.97
C LEU A 324 -13.32 -5.36 -11.07
N ASN A 325 -13.37 -5.98 -9.91
CA ASN A 325 -12.20 -6.05 -9.03
C ASN A 325 -11.18 -7.11 -9.52
N THR A 326 -11.62 -8.17 -10.18
CA THR A 326 -10.73 -9.16 -10.80
C THR A 326 -9.87 -8.55 -11.90
N ILE A 327 -10.38 -7.60 -12.69
CA ILE A 327 -9.59 -6.94 -13.74
C ILE A 327 -8.43 -6.11 -13.13
N GLY A 328 -8.53 -5.71 -11.88
CA GLY A 328 -7.44 -5.08 -11.15
C GLY A 328 -6.21 -5.98 -11.01
N ILE A 329 -6.40 -7.30 -10.89
CA ILE A 329 -5.29 -8.28 -10.90
C ILE A 329 -4.55 -8.21 -12.23
N ILE A 330 -5.29 -8.18 -13.35
CA ILE A 330 -4.70 -8.07 -14.70
C ILE A 330 -3.93 -6.75 -14.83
N GLY A 331 -4.53 -5.64 -14.36
CA GLY A 331 -3.87 -4.34 -14.33
C GLY A 331 -2.56 -4.35 -13.54
N THR A 332 -2.52 -5.01 -12.40
CA THR A 332 -1.31 -5.12 -11.57
C THR A 332 -0.21 -5.93 -12.26
N ILE A 333 -0.57 -7.01 -12.96
CA ILE A 333 0.38 -7.81 -13.76
C ILE A 333 0.97 -6.94 -14.89
N ILE A 334 0.14 -6.15 -15.57
CA ILE A 334 0.58 -5.18 -16.59
C ILE A 334 1.51 -4.14 -15.97
N SER A 335 1.17 -3.61 -14.79
CA SER A 335 2.00 -2.64 -14.06
C SER A 335 3.40 -3.16 -13.82
N ALA A 336 3.54 -4.40 -13.34
CA ALA A 336 4.83 -5.02 -13.08
C ALA A 336 5.75 -5.09 -14.33
N GLN A 337 5.18 -5.07 -15.52
CA GLN A 337 5.94 -5.11 -16.78
C GLN A 337 6.28 -3.74 -17.35
N ILE A 338 5.41 -2.75 -17.12
CA ILE A 338 5.52 -1.45 -17.79
C ILE A 338 6.19 -0.37 -16.92
N VAL A 339 6.04 -0.44 -15.59
CA VAL A 339 6.51 0.62 -14.67
C VAL A 339 8.02 0.83 -14.76
N ASP A 340 8.81 -0.24 -14.86
CA ASP A 340 10.27 -0.15 -15.00
C ASP A 340 10.71 0.33 -16.38
N ARG A 341 9.93 0.05 -17.43
CA ARG A 341 10.25 0.44 -18.81
C ARG A 341 9.86 1.88 -19.11
N ILE A 342 8.68 2.31 -18.66
CA ILE A 342 8.14 3.64 -18.96
C ILE A 342 8.66 4.68 -17.99
N GLY A 343 8.93 4.30 -16.74
CA GLY A 343 9.29 5.17 -15.62
C GLY A 343 8.07 5.58 -14.78
N ARG A 344 8.34 5.89 -13.50
CA ARG A 344 7.29 6.14 -12.49
C ARG A 344 6.48 7.39 -12.80
N ARG A 345 7.17 8.47 -13.10
CA ARG A 345 6.55 9.77 -13.40
C ARG A 345 5.67 9.73 -14.65
N LYS A 346 6.16 9.11 -15.72
CA LYS A 346 5.39 8.97 -16.97
C LYS A 346 4.17 8.07 -16.75
N CYS A 347 4.30 6.97 -16.00
CA CYS A 347 3.18 6.10 -15.65
C CYS A 347 2.08 6.86 -14.91
N LEU A 348 2.44 7.71 -13.93
CA LEU A 348 1.46 8.53 -13.21
C LEU A 348 0.75 9.53 -14.14
N MET A 349 1.48 10.20 -15.04
CA MET A 349 0.90 11.18 -15.96
C MET A 349 -0.04 10.53 -16.97
N TRP A 350 0.40 9.45 -17.64
CA TRP A 350 -0.44 8.72 -18.59
C TRP A 350 -1.62 8.03 -17.91
N GLY A 351 -1.40 7.50 -16.69
CA GLY A 351 -2.47 6.98 -15.85
C GLY A 351 -3.52 8.03 -15.52
N ALA A 352 -3.11 9.23 -15.08
CA ALA A 352 -4.04 10.33 -14.79
C ALA A 352 -4.81 10.78 -16.05
N ALA A 353 -4.14 10.84 -17.21
CA ALA A 353 -4.80 11.17 -18.48
C ALA A 353 -5.83 10.11 -18.88
N GLY A 354 -5.52 8.82 -18.71
CA GLY A 354 -6.46 7.73 -18.95
C GLY A 354 -7.65 7.79 -17.97
N LEU A 355 -7.39 7.99 -16.67
CA LEU A 355 -8.43 8.13 -15.65
C LEU A 355 -9.32 9.37 -15.87
N PHE A 356 -8.73 10.49 -16.30
CA PHE A 356 -9.48 11.68 -16.72
C PHE A 356 -10.46 11.34 -17.85
N ALA A 357 -9.97 10.73 -18.93
CA ALA A 357 -10.80 10.40 -20.09
C ALA A 357 -11.93 9.42 -19.72
N VAL A 358 -11.62 8.37 -18.97
CA VAL A 358 -12.60 7.35 -18.56
C VAL A 358 -13.65 7.94 -17.62
N ASN A 359 -13.27 8.75 -16.63
CA ASN A 359 -14.22 9.42 -15.74
C ASN A 359 -15.10 10.43 -16.49
N LEU A 360 -14.52 11.17 -17.44
CA LEU A 360 -15.27 12.14 -18.25
C LEU A 360 -16.32 11.44 -19.11
N ILE A 361 -15.96 10.34 -19.77
CA ILE A 361 -16.90 9.53 -20.59
C ILE A 361 -17.97 8.91 -19.69
N ALA A 362 -17.59 8.34 -18.54
CA ALA A 362 -18.55 7.79 -17.59
C ALA A 362 -19.54 8.86 -17.11
N ALA A 363 -19.06 10.04 -16.76
CA ALA A 363 -19.90 11.18 -16.35
C ALA A 363 -20.90 11.57 -17.44
N ALA A 364 -20.43 11.67 -18.70
CA ALA A 364 -21.28 12.01 -19.84
C ALA A 364 -22.36 10.95 -20.09
N LEU A 365 -22.01 9.65 -20.00
CA LEU A 365 -22.94 8.53 -20.17
C LEU A 365 -24.01 8.51 -19.07
N TYR A 366 -23.62 8.67 -17.81
CA TYR A 366 -24.58 8.71 -16.70
C TYR A 366 -25.51 9.94 -16.79
N GLU A 367 -24.98 11.10 -17.18
CA GLU A 367 -25.80 12.31 -17.36
C GLU A 367 -26.76 12.16 -18.54
N ALA A 368 -26.34 11.58 -19.66
CA ALA A 368 -27.20 11.26 -20.80
C ALA A 368 -28.33 10.28 -20.42
N SER A 369 -28.02 9.25 -19.64
CA SER A 369 -29.00 8.30 -19.11
C SER A 369 -30.04 8.97 -18.19
N ARG A 370 -29.63 10.00 -17.46
CA ARG A 370 -30.50 10.74 -16.55
C ARG A 370 -31.44 11.68 -17.30
N HIS A 371 -30.96 12.32 -18.38
CA HIS A 371 -31.78 13.21 -19.20
C HIS A 371 -32.79 12.47 -20.07
N ASP A 372 -32.46 11.27 -20.52
CA ASP A 372 -33.34 10.42 -21.34
C ASP A 372 -33.42 9.01 -20.73
N PRO A 373 -34.34 8.77 -19.78
CA PRO A 373 -34.51 7.47 -19.14
C PRO A 373 -34.85 6.34 -20.11
N SER A 374 -35.38 6.63 -21.31
CA SER A 374 -35.68 5.62 -22.34
C SER A 374 -34.41 4.97 -22.88
N LYS A 375 -33.29 5.68 -22.87
CA LYS A 375 -31.97 5.19 -23.31
C LYS A 375 -31.13 4.58 -22.17
N ALA A 376 -31.60 4.64 -20.94
CA ALA A 376 -30.84 4.16 -19.78
C ALA A 376 -30.36 2.71 -19.96
N ALA A 377 -31.25 1.82 -20.41
CA ALA A 377 -30.92 0.41 -20.62
C ALA A 377 -29.84 0.18 -21.71
N SER A 378 -29.77 1.03 -22.73
CA SER A 378 -28.77 0.94 -23.80
C SER A 378 -27.42 1.59 -23.40
N ILE A 379 -27.44 2.59 -22.54
CA ILE A 379 -26.24 3.31 -22.05
C ILE A 379 -25.54 2.56 -20.91
N ALA A 380 -26.31 1.87 -20.06
CA ALA A 380 -25.78 1.20 -18.87
C ALA A 380 -24.57 0.27 -19.14
N PRO A 381 -24.56 -0.58 -20.19
CA PRO A 381 -23.37 -1.41 -20.47
C PRO A 381 -22.13 -0.60 -20.80
N ALA A 382 -22.27 0.51 -21.54
CA ALA A 382 -21.14 1.39 -21.86
C ALA A 382 -20.59 2.08 -20.60
N ALA A 383 -21.46 2.56 -19.70
CA ALA A 383 -21.07 3.15 -18.44
C ALA A 383 -20.33 2.14 -17.54
N VAL A 384 -20.81 0.89 -17.47
CA VAL A 384 -20.13 -0.19 -16.74
C VAL A 384 -18.77 -0.52 -17.35
N THR A 385 -18.66 -0.54 -18.68
CA THR A 385 -17.38 -0.74 -19.37
C THR A 385 -16.36 0.33 -18.95
N MET A 386 -16.79 1.58 -18.77
CA MET A 386 -15.90 2.64 -18.27
C MET A 386 -15.40 2.35 -16.85
N LEU A 387 -16.21 1.74 -15.98
CA LEU A 387 -15.73 1.35 -14.64
C LEU A 387 -14.67 0.24 -14.72
N PHE A 388 -14.83 -0.74 -15.63
CA PHE A 388 -13.82 -1.78 -15.87
C PHE A 388 -12.51 -1.18 -16.41
N LEU A 389 -12.59 -0.28 -17.39
CA LEU A 389 -11.43 0.42 -17.93
C LEU A 389 -10.77 1.31 -16.86
N PHE A 390 -11.56 1.98 -16.02
CA PHE A 390 -11.05 2.75 -14.91
C PHE A 390 -10.17 1.90 -14.00
N ASN A 391 -10.68 0.75 -13.54
CA ASN A 391 -9.92 -0.12 -12.64
C ASN A 391 -8.67 -0.71 -13.30
N LEU A 392 -8.75 -1.06 -14.59
CA LEU A 392 -7.60 -1.54 -15.36
C LEU A 392 -6.51 -0.47 -15.46
N VAL A 393 -6.87 0.77 -15.82
CA VAL A 393 -5.93 1.89 -15.94
C VAL A 393 -5.32 2.23 -14.58
N TYR A 394 -6.14 2.31 -13.53
CA TYR A 394 -5.67 2.60 -12.18
C TYR A 394 -4.67 1.55 -11.69
N ALA A 395 -5.03 0.28 -11.76
CA ALA A 395 -4.19 -0.82 -11.29
C ALA A 395 -2.89 -0.96 -12.11
N SER A 396 -2.93 -0.62 -13.40
CA SER A 396 -1.74 -0.64 -14.27
C SER A 396 -0.78 0.52 -14.03
N THR A 397 -1.21 1.59 -13.36
CA THR A 397 -0.43 2.83 -13.23
C THR A 397 -0.36 3.31 -11.78
N TRP A 398 -1.37 4.04 -11.31
CA TRP A 398 -1.39 4.67 -9.99
C TRP A 398 -1.33 3.67 -8.83
N GLY A 399 -2.03 2.54 -8.95
CA GLY A 399 -2.15 1.54 -7.88
C GLY A 399 -0.80 1.02 -7.40
N THR A 400 0.14 0.77 -8.30
CA THR A 400 1.48 0.27 -7.95
C THR A 400 2.47 1.41 -7.70
N VAL A 401 2.50 2.41 -8.58
CA VAL A 401 3.52 3.47 -8.56
C VAL A 401 3.42 4.33 -7.31
N ALA A 402 2.20 4.60 -6.81
CA ALA A 402 2.00 5.39 -5.60
C ALA A 402 2.63 4.76 -4.35
N PHE A 403 2.78 3.43 -4.30
CA PHE A 403 3.49 2.73 -3.21
C PHE A 403 4.98 2.50 -3.50
N LEU A 404 5.42 2.51 -4.77
CA LEU A 404 6.83 2.37 -5.12
C LEU A 404 7.62 3.65 -4.78
N ILE A 405 7.12 4.80 -5.15
CA ILE A 405 7.81 6.09 -4.93
C ILE A 405 8.21 6.30 -3.47
N PRO A 406 7.36 6.06 -2.44
CA PRO A 406 7.76 6.17 -1.04
C PRO A 406 8.96 5.31 -0.64
N THR A 407 9.14 4.17 -1.29
CA THR A 407 10.28 3.29 -1.02
C THR A 407 11.54 3.67 -1.78
N GLU A 408 11.43 4.47 -2.83
CA GLU A 408 12.54 4.87 -3.70
C GLU A 408 13.12 6.25 -3.38
N ILE A 409 12.31 7.20 -2.88
CA ILE A 409 12.77 8.57 -2.63
C ILE A 409 13.43 8.80 -1.27
N PHE A 410 13.35 7.83 -0.35
CA PHE A 410 14.03 7.93 0.94
C PHE A 410 15.40 7.24 0.93
N PRO A 411 16.40 7.80 1.66
CA PRO A 411 17.67 7.14 1.87
C PRO A 411 17.51 5.72 2.45
N SER A 412 18.46 4.83 2.18
CA SER A 412 18.39 3.42 2.61
C SER A 412 18.13 3.25 4.10
N ARG A 413 18.71 4.12 4.95
CA ARG A 413 18.53 4.13 6.41
C ARG A 413 17.09 4.41 6.85
N MET A 414 16.33 5.19 6.06
CA MET A 414 15.00 5.69 6.41
C MET A 414 13.88 5.16 5.51
N ARG A 415 14.17 4.14 4.69
CA ARG A 415 13.21 3.58 3.73
C ARG A 415 11.95 3.04 4.41
N ALA A 416 12.08 2.39 5.56
CA ALA A 416 10.94 1.91 6.34
C ALA A 416 10.04 3.07 6.81
N GLN A 417 10.64 4.19 7.22
CA GLN A 417 9.90 5.41 7.58
C GLN A 417 9.25 6.04 6.36
N GLY A 418 9.93 6.04 5.20
CA GLY A 418 9.36 6.48 3.91
C GLY A 418 8.09 5.73 3.55
N ASN A 419 8.10 4.41 3.69
CA ASN A 419 6.92 3.57 3.51
C ASN A 419 5.80 3.94 4.50
N GLY A 420 6.14 4.23 5.77
CA GLY A 420 5.18 4.69 6.79
C GLY A 420 4.48 6.00 6.40
N PHE A 421 5.18 6.94 5.77
CA PHE A 421 4.55 8.16 5.22
C PHE A 421 3.59 7.85 4.07
N GLY A 422 3.96 6.91 3.18
CA GLY A 422 3.07 6.43 2.13
C GLY A 422 1.78 5.82 2.70
N ILE A 423 1.89 4.91 3.67
CA ILE A 423 0.75 4.27 4.33
C ILE A 423 -0.13 5.32 5.05
N THR A 424 0.48 6.31 5.70
CA THR A 424 -0.25 7.41 6.34
C THR A 424 -1.07 8.20 5.33
N GLY A 425 -0.45 8.57 4.20
CA GLY A 425 -1.14 9.27 3.11
C GLY A 425 -2.27 8.43 2.51
N TRP A 426 -2.06 7.13 2.32
CA TRP A 426 -3.07 6.19 1.88
C TRP A 426 -4.26 6.13 2.85
N ALA A 427 -4.01 5.95 4.12
CA ALA A 427 -5.07 5.84 5.12
C ALA A 427 -5.86 7.14 5.27
N ILE A 428 -5.20 8.30 5.24
CA ILE A 428 -5.88 9.61 5.22
C ILE A 428 -6.71 9.76 3.94
N GLY A 429 -6.11 9.51 2.77
CA GLY A 429 -6.76 9.69 1.48
C GLY A 429 -7.96 8.78 1.30
N VAL A 430 -7.79 7.47 1.56
CA VAL A 430 -8.89 6.49 1.44
C VAL A 430 -9.93 6.72 2.53
N GLY A 431 -9.52 6.93 3.79
CA GLY A 431 -10.45 7.21 4.90
C GLY A 431 -11.35 8.41 4.61
N TRP A 432 -10.78 9.48 4.06
CA TRP A 432 -11.54 10.66 3.66
C TRP A 432 -12.48 10.39 2.48
N THR A 433 -11.98 9.75 1.43
CA THR A 433 -12.78 9.49 0.23
C THR A 433 -13.92 8.51 0.46
N VAL A 434 -13.72 7.44 1.27
CA VAL A 434 -14.82 6.52 1.59
C VAL A 434 -15.90 7.14 2.47
N LEU A 435 -15.53 8.15 3.30
CA LEU A 435 -16.50 8.93 4.07
C LEU A 435 -17.36 9.80 3.15
N VAL A 436 -16.72 10.47 2.21
CA VAL A 436 -17.37 11.50 1.38
C VAL A 436 -18.10 10.91 0.17
N ASN A 437 -17.62 9.77 -0.38
CA ASN A 437 -18.22 9.15 -1.57
C ASN A 437 -19.74 8.92 -1.47
N PRO A 438 -20.30 8.29 -0.43
CA PRO A 438 -21.75 8.10 -0.34
C PRO A 438 -22.51 9.42 -0.36
N ILE A 439 -21.98 10.43 0.34
CA ILE A 439 -22.56 11.78 0.40
C ILE A 439 -22.53 12.45 -0.98
N MET A 440 -21.42 12.33 -1.72
CA MET A 440 -21.31 12.86 -3.08
C MET A 440 -22.28 12.16 -4.03
N PHE A 441 -22.35 10.84 -4.01
CA PHE A 441 -23.28 10.10 -4.88
C PHE A 441 -24.75 10.37 -4.55
N GLU A 442 -25.08 10.66 -3.29
CA GLU A 442 -26.44 11.08 -2.91
C GLU A 442 -26.78 12.48 -3.42
N ASN A 443 -25.90 13.47 -3.21
CA ASN A 443 -26.20 14.89 -3.46
C ASN A 443 -25.94 15.33 -4.90
N ILE A 444 -24.80 14.92 -5.49
CA ILE A 444 -24.39 15.37 -6.84
C ILE A 444 -24.40 14.25 -7.89
N GLN A 445 -24.73 13.01 -7.49
CA GLN A 445 -24.98 11.85 -8.36
C GLN A 445 -23.88 11.66 -9.44
N SER A 446 -24.27 11.62 -10.74
CA SER A 446 -23.36 11.48 -11.89
C SER A 446 -22.27 12.57 -11.95
N ARG A 447 -22.52 13.74 -11.38
CA ARG A 447 -21.55 14.85 -11.36
C ARG A 447 -20.30 14.53 -10.52
N THR A 448 -20.36 13.52 -9.63
CA THR A 448 -19.20 13.00 -8.91
C THR A 448 -18.08 12.53 -9.87
N TYR A 449 -18.44 11.94 -11.02
CA TYR A 449 -17.46 11.54 -12.02
C TYR A 449 -16.79 12.73 -12.71
N PHE A 450 -17.50 13.84 -12.93
CA PHE A 450 -16.88 15.08 -13.42
C PHE A 450 -15.87 15.65 -12.43
N LEU A 451 -16.18 15.58 -11.10
CA LEU A 451 -15.22 15.97 -10.07
C LEU A 451 -13.94 15.12 -10.14
N PHE A 452 -14.08 13.80 -10.21
CA PHE A 452 -12.91 12.92 -10.35
C PHE A 452 -12.15 13.17 -11.66
N ALA A 453 -12.84 13.41 -12.77
CA ALA A 453 -12.19 13.80 -14.02
C ALA A 453 -11.38 15.09 -13.84
N GLY A 454 -11.97 16.15 -13.27
CA GLY A 454 -11.27 17.42 -13.03
C GLY A 454 -10.03 17.25 -12.15
N LEU A 455 -10.13 16.46 -11.08
CA LEU A 455 -8.99 16.16 -10.21
C LEU A 455 -7.89 15.39 -10.96
N ASN A 456 -8.24 14.35 -11.73
CA ASN A 456 -7.24 13.63 -12.53
C ASN A 456 -6.53 14.53 -13.55
N PHE A 457 -7.24 15.50 -14.13
CA PHE A 457 -6.61 16.51 -14.99
C PHE A 457 -5.60 17.38 -14.23
N ILE A 458 -5.95 17.83 -13.02
CA ILE A 458 -5.06 18.61 -12.13
C ILE A 458 -3.83 17.78 -11.74
N TRP A 459 -4.02 16.48 -11.44
CA TRP A 459 -2.92 15.58 -11.07
C TRP A 459 -1.86 15.44 -12.18
N ILE A 460 -2.24 15.51 -13.46
CA ILE A 460 -1.27 15.55 -14.56
C ILE A 460 -0.30 16.72 -14.38
N GLY A 461 -0.84 17.91 -14.12
CA GLY A 461 -0.05 19.13 -13.91
C GLY A 461 0.85 19.04 -12.68
N ILE A 462 0.32 18.56 -11.55
CA ILE A 462 1.07 18.43 -10.29
C ILE A 462 2.20 17.41 -10.43
N VAL A 463 1.92 16.24 -11.02
CA VAL A 463 2.96 15.22 -11.26
C VAL A 463 4.03 15.75 -12.23
N TYR A 464 3.61 16.47 -13.26
CA TYR A 464 4.55 17.09 -14.22
C TYR A 464 5.48 18.10 -13.56
N LEU A 465 4.99 18.90 -12.61
CA LEU A 465 5.75 20.01 -12.02
C LEU A 465 6.65 19.57 -10.85
N ILE A 466 6.21 18.59 -10.03
CA ILE A 466 6.77 18.39 -8.67
C ILE A 466 7.42 17.00 -8.50
N TYR A 467 6.89 15.94 -9.15
CA TYR A 467 7.37 14.58 -8.90
C TYR A 467 8.61 14.24 -9.72
N PRO A 468 9.68 13.73 -9.08
CA PRO A 468 10.88 13.29 -9.78
C PRO A 468 10.65 11.96 -10.52
N GLU A 469 11.47 11.70 -11.56
CA GLU A 469 11.62 10.36 -12.10
C GLU A 469 12.60 9.57 -11.23
N THR A 470 12.22 8.38 -10.78
CA THR A 470 13.05 7.54 -9.91
C THR A 470 13.55 6.27 -10.60
N SER A 471 13.01 5.97 -11.79
CA SER A 471 13.35 4.76 -12.53
C SER A 471 14.82 4.74 -12.96
N ASN A 472 15.49 3.59 -12.73
CA ASN A 472 16.88 3.36 -13.12
C ASN A 472 17.88 4.38 -12.54
N ARG A 473 17.60 4.89 -11.33
CA ARG A 473 18.48 5.82 -10.61
C ARG A 473 18.97 5.20 -9.32
N SER A 474 20.24 5.43 -8.98
CA SER A 474 20.77 5.04 -7.68
C SER A 474 20.18 5.91 -6.57
N LEU A 475 20.13 5.39 -5.35
CA LEU A 475 19.59 6.13 -4.21
C LEU A 475 20.38 7.41 -3.91
N GLU A 476 21.69 7.34 -4.08
CA GLU A 476 22.62 8.45 -3.90
C GLU A 476 22.33 9.56 -4.91
N SER A 477 22.07 9.18 -6.16
CA SER A 477 21.70 10.14 -7.22
C SER A 477 20.32 10.80 -6.96
N ILE A 478 19.38 10.07 -6.37
CA ILE A 478 18.08 10.61 -5.95
C ILE A 478 18.28 11.60 -4.78
N GLU A 479 19.22 11.34 -3.88
CA GLU A 479 19.52 12.25 -2.78
C GLU A 479 19.97 13.61 -3.29
N ALA A 480 20.85 13.66 -4.28
CA ALA A 480 21.30 14.90 -4.91
C ALA A 480 20.15 15.71 -5.55
N MET A 481 19.13 15.05 -6.08
CA MET A 481 17.96 15.73 -6.67
C MET A 481 17.18 16.57 -5.65
N PHE A 482 17.17 16.16 -4.38
CA PHE A 482 16.43 16.85 -3.32
C PHE A 482 17.19 18.01 -2.68
N THR A 483 18.47 18.24 -3.00
CA THR A 483 19.25 19.36 -2.50
C THR A 483 18.84 20.70 -3.15
N THR A 484 18.08 20.67 -4.24
CA THR A 484 17.65 21.84 -5.01
C THR A 484 16.17 22.17 -4.80
N SER A 485 15.65 23.08 -5.60
CA SER A 485 14.26 23.52 -5.64
C SER A 485 13.24 22.36 -5.82
N PRO A 486 11.97 22.55 -5.42
CA PRO A 486 10.92 21.52 -5.53
C PRO A 486 10.49 21.18 -6.96
N PHE A 487 10.88 21.94 -7.97
CA PHE A 487 10.42 21.73 -9.34
C PHE A 487 11.22 20.66 -10.08
N TYR A 488 10.53 19.82 -10.85
CA TYR A 488 11.10 18.69 -11.58
C TYR A 488 12.31 19.07 -12.43
N TRP A 489 12.23 20.14 -13.24
CA TRP A 489 13.34 20.54 -14.13
C TRP A 489 14.62 20.92 -13.38
N GLN A 490 14.50 21.47 -12.18
CA GLN A 490 15.66 21.79 -11.34
C GLN A 490 16.25 20.54 -10.70
N MET A 491 15.39 19.59 -10.30
CA MET A 491 15.83 18.27 -9.85
C MET A 491 16.58 17.51 -10.94
N GLU A 492 16.07 17.54 -12.19
CA GLU A 492 16.76 16.92 -13.33
C GLU A 492 18.08 17.59 -13.66
N LYS A 493 18.16 18.90 -13.55
CA LYS A 493 19.42 19.65 -13.74
C LYS A 493 20.44 19.23 -12.69
N ALA A 494 20.06 19.19 -11.41
CA ALA A 494 20.92 18.72 -10.33
C ALA A 494 21.38 17.27 -10.53
N TYR A 495 20.47 16.39 -10.99
CA TYR A 495 20.83 15.03 -11.36
C TYR A 495 21.86 14.98 -12.48
N ALA A 496 21.66 15.75 -13.56
CA ALA A 496 22.56 15.78 -14.71
C ALA A 496 23.96 16.29 -14.34
N GLU A 497 24.04 17.33 -13.49
CA GLU A 497 25.30 17.90 -13.01
C GLU A 497 26.11 16.93 -12.13
N ASN A 498 25.44 16.04 -11.40
CA ASN A 498 26.08 15.08 -10.50
C ASN A 498 26.16 13.65 -11.08
N LYS A 499 25.69 13.42 -12.29
CA LYS A 499 25.59 12.07 -12.89
C LYS A 499 26.95 11.38 -12.99
N ASP A 500 27.98 12.10 -13.37
CA ASP A 500 29.33 11.54 -13.54
C ASP A 500 29.98 11.19 -12.18
N LEU A 501 29.66 11.93 -11.12
CA LEU A 501 30.09 11.64 -9.76
C LEU A 501 29.52 10.31 -9.25
N PHE A 502 28.29 9.97 -9.65
CA PHE A 502 27.60 8.74 -9.23
C PHE A 502 27.84 7.56 -10.18
N ALA A 503 28.22 7.81 -11.45
CA ALA A 503 28.57 6.76 -12.40
C ALA A 503 29.91 6.07 -12.05
N THR A 504 30.79 6.76 -11.35
CA THR A 504 32.11 6.27 -10.93
C THR A 504 32.08 5.50 -9.60
N ALA A 505 30.99 5.57 -8.85
CA ALA A 505 30.81 4.82 -7.60
C ALA A 505 30.38 3.36 -7.90
N LYS A 506 31.21 2.59 -8.61
CA LYS A 506 31.11 1.11 -8.60
C LYS A 506 31.69 0.60 -7.26
N PRO A 507 31.10 -0.43 -6.65
CA PRO A 507 31.67 -1.07 -5.47
C PRO A 507 33.10 -1.55 -5.80
N GLY A 508 34.10 -1.00 -5.10
CA GLY A 508 35.51 -1.29 -5.29
C GLY A 508 36.40 -0.10 -5.64
N MET A 509 35.85 1.11 -5.90
CA MET A 509 36.65 2.32 -6.17
C MET A 509 36.67 3.34 -5.00
N GLU A 510 36.00 3.07 -3.90
CA GLU A 510 36.03 3.95 -2.70
C GLU A 510 37.43 4.01 -2.09
N ASP A 511 38.16 2.91 -2.08
CA ASP A 511 39.55 2.85 -1.57
C ASP A 511 40.53 3.66 -2.44
N GLU A 512 40.34 3.71 -3.75
CA GLU A 512 41.16 4.54 -4.65
C GLU A 512 40.86 6.04 -4.54
N ARG A 513 39.61 6.40 -4.19
CA ARG A 513 39.19 7.79 -4.00
C ARG A 513 39.69 8.37 -2.68
N LEU A 514 39.53 7.62 -1.59
CA LEU A 514 40.08 7.97 -0.27
C LEU A 514 41.62 8.06 -0.32
N SER A 515 42.28 7.21 -1.11
CA SER A 515 43.71 7.29 -1.34
C SER A 515 44.12 8.55 -2.13
N LYS A 516 43.34 8.95 -3.15
CA LYS A 516 43.62 10.17 -3.95
C LYS A 516 43.25 11.46 -3.19
N GLU A 517 42.17 11.49 -2.40
CA GLU A 517 41.85 12.63 -1.56
C GLU A 517 42.90 12.84 -0.46
N LYS A 518 43.37 11.78 0.20
CA LYS A 518 44.48 11.85 1.16
C LYS A 518 45.78 12.29 0.51
N GLN A 519 46.07 11.88 -0.73
CA GLN A 519 47.22 12.37 -1.49
C GLN A 519 47.11 13.84 -1.86
N LEU A 520 45.93 14.33 -2.21
CA LEU A 520 45.69 15.74 -2.51
C LEU A 520 45.74 16.62 -1.26
N GLU A 521 45.24 16.15 -0.10
CA GLU A 521 45.42 16.84 1.18
C GLU A 521 46.89 16.92 1.60
N CYS A 522 47.66 15.82 1.47
CA CYS A 522 49.12 15.88 1.75
C CYS A 522 49.87 16.87 0.83
N VAL A 523 49.51 16.95 -0.43
CA VAL A 523 50.13 17.92 -1.40
C VAL A 523 49.70 19.34 -1.09
N HIS A 524 48.49 19.57 -0.58
CA HIS A 524 48.04 20.90 -0.18
C HIS A 524 48.69 21.39 1.11
N ASP A 525 48.93 20.49 2.05
CA ASP A 525 49.67 20.80 3.30
C ASP A 525 51.17 21.08 3.02
N GLU A 526 51.80 20.37 2.07
CA GLU A 526 53.19 20.66 1.66
C GLU A 526 53.34 22.00 0.94
N LEU A 527 52.30 22.46 0.23
CA LEU A 527 52.30 23.76 -0.49
C LEU A 527 51.98 24.96 0.44
N THR A 528 51.44 24.72 1.63
CA THR A 528 51.15 25.78 2.60
C THR A 528 52.25 25.98 3.61
N HIS A 529 53.29 25.14 3.62
CA HIS A 529 54.47 25.23 4.48
C HIS A 529 55.77 25.65 3.76
N VAL A 530 55.68 26.12 2.53
CA VAL A 530 56.75 26.83 1.79
C VAL A 530 56.29 28.29 1.60
#